data_8d05e82b8b66c75efaef512eedf9ab76
#
_entry.id   8d05e82b8b66c75efaef512eedf9ab76
#
_cell.length_a   1.000
_cell.length_b   1.000
_cell.length_c   1.000
_cell.angle_alpha   90.00
_cell.angle_beta   90.00
_cell.angle_gamma   90.00
#
_symmetry.space_group_name_H-M   'P 1'
#
loop_
_entity.id
_entity.type
_entity.pdbx_description
1 polymer ?
#
loop_
_entity_poly.entity_id
_entity_poly.type
_entity_poly.pdbx_seq_one_letter_code
_entity_poly.pdbx_strand_id
1 'polypeptide(L)'
;MKKVLVLVVACATMVACQQKGKTTEEAAAKDSASVEVVDSMRYAGEVPAADGPGIRYELALAADSTDGFSMTETYLAAKKDGKEDVKKFTGKAEKIEKDVKGEKKVAYKFTLGKDGAAYFMVVNDSTLRMVNDQLEEAANKNLNYDLKLVK
;
A
#
# COMPACT_ATOMS: atom_id res chain seq x y z
N MET A 1 -14.54 59.93 15.66
CA MET A 1 -15.91 60.04 16.21
C MET A 1 -16.57 58.66 16.09
N LYS A 2 -17.09 58.22 17.26
CA LYS A 2 -18.12 57.20 17.46
C LYS A 2 -17.76 55.77 17.03
N LYS A 3 -17.31 54.86 17.92
CA LYS A 3 -18.05 54.11 18.98
C LYS A 3 -19.19 53.30 18.40
N VAL A 4 -19.11 51.95 18.63
CA VAL A 4 -20.06 51.01 19.26
C VAL A 4 -19.50 49.62 18.97
N LEU A 5 -18.98 48.77 19.77
CA LEU A 5 -19.37 48.08 21.00
C LEU A 5 -20.70 47.33 20.90
N VAL A 6 -20.68 46.03 21.05
CA VAL A 6 -21.66 45.16 21.68
C VAL A 6 -21.36 43.70 21.24
N LEU A 7 -20.84 42.87 22.09
CA LEU A 7 -21.35 41.93 23.11
C LEU A 7 -21.66 40.55 22.56
N VAL A 8 -20.83 39.58 22.89
CA VAL A 8 -21.02 38.41 23.76
C VAL A 8 -22.35 37.64 23.60
N VAL A 9 -22.27 36.39 23.21
CA VAL A 9 -22.99 35.32 23.90
C VAL A 9 -22.14 34.03 23.83
N ALA A 10 -21.73 33.57 24.98
CA ALA A 10 -21.22 32.25 25.27
C ALA A 10 -22.41 31.28 25.41
N CYS A 11 -22.33 30.11 24.79
CA CYS A 11 -23.09 28.97 25.24
C CYS A 11 -22.16 27.76 25.29
N ALA A 12 -21.74 27.48 26.50
CA ALA A 12 -21.16 26.22 26.89
C ALA A 12 -22.30 25.21 27.08
N THR A 13 -22.21 24.06 26.43
CA THR A 13 -22.89 22.83 26.93
C THR A 13 -21.88 21.70 26.91
N MET A 14 -21.38 21.43 28.09
CA MET A 14 -20.71 20.18 28.43
C MET A 14 -21.73 19.05 28.43
N VAL A 15 -21.42 17.96 27.74
CA VAL A 15 -21.92 16.66 28.14
C VAL A 15 -20.71 15.75 28.32
N ALA A 16 -20.38 15.57 29.59
CA ALA A 16 -19.47 14.55 30.04
C ALA A 16 -20.20 13.21 30.02
N CYS A 17 -19.68 12.23 29.33
CA CYS A 17 -19.89 10.84 29.67
C CYS A 17 -18.53 10.22 29.97
N GLN A 18 -18.34 10.07 31.25
CA GLN A 18 -17.25 9.36 31.88
C GLN A 18 -17.51 7.86 31.74
N GLN A 19 -16.58 7.13 31.16
CA GLN A 19 -16.41 5.74 31.54
C GLN A 19 -14.94 5.37 31.60
N LYS A 20 -14.59 4.96 32.76
CA LYS A 20 -13.32 4.64 33.36
C LYS A 20 -12.80 3.31 32.81
N GLY A 21 -11.53 3.21 32.47
CA GLY A 21 -10.91 1.90 32.21
C GLY A 21 -9.50 1.98 31.65
N LYS A 22 -8.54 2.31 32.52
CA LYS A 22 -7.17 1.76 32.63
C LYS A 22 -6.22 1.84 31.45
N THR A 23 -5.31 2.79 31.60
CA THR A 23 -3.91 2.93 31.23
C THR A 23 -3.18 1.69 30.69
N THR A 24 -2.56 1.82 29.52
CA THR A 24 -1.12 1.55 29.34
C THR A 24 -0.60 2.37 28.16
N GLU A 25 0.48 3.10 28.42
CA GLU A 25 1.30 3.90 27.52
C GLU A 25 1.83 3.06 26.36
N GLU A 26 1.92 3.65 25.25
CA GLU A 26 2.99 4.38 24.56
C GLU A 26 3.35 3.71 23.23
N ALA A 27 3.15 4.41 22.16
CA ALA A 27 4.16 4.68 21.15
C ALA A 27 3.54 5.55 20.05
N ALA A 28 4.09 6.72 19.89
CA ALA A 28 3.79 7.63 18.80
C ALA A 28 4.06 6.97 17.45
N ALA A 29 3.02 6.54 16.77
CA ALA A 29 3.04 6.28 15.36
C ALA A 29 2.55 7.55 14.66
N LYS A 30 3.46 8.25 14.02
CA LYS A 30 3.17 9.32 13.08
C LYS A 30 2.10 8.85 12.10
N ASP A 31 0.99 9.55 12.16
CA ASP A 31 -0.11 9.55 11.22
C ASP A 31 0.41 9.64 9.78
N SER A 32 0.52 8.49 9.13
CA SER A 32 0.54 8.40 7.68
C SER A 32 -0.90 8.25 7.27
N ALA A 33 -1.50 9.33 6.80
CA ALA A 33 -2.81 9.31 6.19
C ALA A 33 -2.90 8.12 5.23
N SER A 34 -3.58 7.08 5.66
CA SER A 34 -4.02 6.02 4.77
C SER A 34 -5.03 6.67 3.83
N VAL A 35 -4.62 6.89 2.59
CA VAL A 35 -5.57 7.18 1.53
C VAL A 35 -6.42 5.92 1.41
N GLU A 36 -7.59 5.90 2.03
CA GLU A 36 -8.60 4.89 1.80
C GLU A 36 -9.07 5.09 0.35
N VAL A 37 -8.54 4.26 -0.53
CA VAL A 37 -9.01 4.20 -1.91
C VAL A 37 -10.36 3.48 -1.86
N VAL A 38 -11.43 4.25 -1.87
CA VAL A 38 -12.81 3.81 -1.60
C VAL A 38 -13.31 2.81 -2.65
N ASP A 39 -12.79 2.88 -3.86
CA ASP A 39 -13.05 1.89 -4.92
C ASP A 39 -11.70 1.39 -5.46
N SER A 40 -11.29 0.20 -5.03
CA SER A 40 -9.98 -0.35 -5.35
C SER A 40 -10.02 -1.83 -5.66
N MET A 41 -9.26 -2.22 -6.65
CA MET A 41 -8.91 -3.62 -6.89
C MET A 41 -7.82 -4.02 -5.89
N ARG A 42 -8.09 -5.04 -5.11
CA ARG A 42 -7.14 -5.54 -4.08
C ARG A 42 -6.50 -6.82 -4.56
N TYR A 43 -5.18 -6.85 -4.54
CA TYR A 43 -4.39 -8.02 -4.91
C TYR A 43 -3.53 -8.44 -3.72
N ALA A 44 -3.40 -9.75 -3.50
CA ALA A 44 -2.53 -10.29 -2.47
C ALA A 44 -1.78 -11.53 -2.97
N GLY A 45 -0.60 -11.75 -2.42
CA GLY A 45 0.21 -12.93 -2.71
C GLY A 45 1.53 -12.93 -1.97
N GLU A 46 2.16 -14.09 -1.94
CA GLU A 46 3.50 -14.25 -1.39
C GLU A 46 4.47 -14.56 -2.52
N VAL A 47 5.56 -13.81 -2.58
CA VAL A 47 6.63 -14.01 -3.56
C VAL A 47 7.91 -14.41 -2.84
N PRO A 48 8.82 -15.12 -3.51
CA PRO A 48 10.09 -15.50 -2.93
C PRO A 48 10.93 -14.28 -2.57
N ALA A 49 11.65 -14.38 -1.45
CA ALA A 49 12.69 -13.42 -1.07
C ALA A 49 14.07 -14.05 -1.25
N ALA A 50 15.09 -13.22 -1.47
CA ALA A 50 16.47 -13.69 -1.51
C ALA A 50 16.95 -14.16 -0.13
N ASP A 51 16.51 -13.44 0.92
CA ASP A 51 16.90 -13.69 2.30
C ASP A 51 15.64 -13.92 3.15
N GLY A 52 15.19 -15.17 3.23
CA GLY A 52 14.06 -15.53 4.07
C GLY A 52 12.97 -16.32 3.34
N PRO A 53 11.87 -16.65 4.03
CA PRO A 53 10.82 -17.50 3.47
C PRO A 53 10.01 -16.80 2.37
N GLY A 54 9.95 -15.47 2.34
CA GLY A 54 9.22 -14.73 1.32
C GLY A 54 8.83 -13.34 1.74
N ILE A 55 8.17 -12.65 0.81
CA ILE A 55 7.55 -11.34 1.04
C ILE A 55 6.08 -11.47 0.69
N ARG A 56 5.21 -11.13 1.64
CA ARG A 56 3.77 -11.00 1.41
C ARG A 56 3.47 -9.59 0.93
N TYR A 57 2.80 -9.49 -0.21
CA TYR A 57 2.30 -8.26 -0.77
C TYR A 57 0.79 -8.15 -0.57
N GLU A 58 0.34 -6.98 -0.16
CA GLU A 58 -1.05 -6.55 -0.19
C GLU A 58 -1.09 -5.23 -0.96
N LEU A 59 -1.72 -5.23 -2.11
CA LEU A 59 -1.80 -4.10 -3.02
C LEU A 59 -3.26 -3.70 -3.21
N ALA A 60 -3.58 -2.44 -2.93
CA ALA A 60 -4.82 -1.80 -3.37
C ALA A 60 -4.49 -0.83 -4.51
N LEU A 61 -5.11 -1.02 -5.66
CA LEU A 61 -4.98 -0.18 -6.85
C LEU A 61 -6.32 0.50 -7.11
N ALA A 62 -6.32 1.83 -7.23
CA ALA A 62 -7.53 2.59 -7.52
C ALA A 62 -8.18 2.11 -8.80
N ALA A 63 -9.49 1.89 -8.76
CA ALA A 63 -10.27 1.52 -9.94
C ALA A 63 -10.66 2.73 -10.80
N ASP A 64 -10.44 3.94 -10.29
CA ASP A 64 -10.68 5.19 -10.97
C ASP A 64 -9.46 5.67 -11.79
N SER A 65 -9.59 6.83 -12.43
CA SER A 65 -8.54 7.42 -13.26
C SER A 65 -7.41 8.10 -12.47
N THR A 66 -7.34 7.93 -11.14
CA THR A 66 -6.31 8.57 -10.31
C THR A 66 -5.00 7.82 -10.30
N ASP A 67 -5.02 6.53 -10.70
CA ASP A 67 -3.89 5.59 -10.64
C ASP A 67 -3.26 5.48 -9.23
N GLY A 68 -4.04 5.81 -8.20
CA GLY A 68 -3.61 5.73 -6.81
C GLY A 68 -3.33 4.30 -6.38
N PHE A 69 -2.32 4.10 -5.53
CA PHE A 69 -2.08 2.79 -4.93
C PHE A 69 -1.71 2.89 -3.45
N SER A 70 -2.01 1.82 -2.73
CA SER A 70 -1.48 1.52 -1.41
C SER A 70 -0.93 0.10 -1.42
N MET A 71 0.31 -0.08 -1.01
CA MET A 71 1.01 -1.36 -0.98
C MET A 71 1.61 -1.61 0.39
N THR A 72 1.39 -2.80 0.92
CA THR A 72 2.06 -3.31 2.11
C THR A 72 2.97 -4.46 1.70
N GLU A 73 4.25 -4.36 2.06
CA GLU A 73 5.22 -5.44 1.96
C GLU A 73 5.50 -5.97 3.36
N THR A 74 5.26 -7.25 3.58
CA THR A 74 5.59 -7.93 4.83
C THR A 74 6.69 -8.94 4.55
N TYR A 75 7.89 -8.65 5.02
CA TYR A 75 9.03 -9.56 4.96
C TYR A 75 8.88 -10.61 6.05
N LEU A 76 8.61 -11.84 5.65
CA LEU A 76 8.33 -12.94 6.56
C LEU A 76 9.61 -13.36 7.29
N ALA A 77 9.55 -13.46 8.62
CA ALA A 77 10.67 -13.86 9.46
C ALA A 77 12.00 -13.10 9.17
N ALA A 78 11.92 -11.84 8.72
CA ALA A 78 13.09 -11.05 8.32
C ALA A 78 13.99 -10.65 9.50
N LYS A 79 13.45 -10.60 10.71
CA LYS A 79 14.20 -10.24 11.90
C LYS A 79 14.85 -11.46 12.57
N LYS A 80 15.99 -11.26 13.23
CA LYS A 80 16.72 -12.32 13.96
C LYS A 80 15.86 -12.99 15.04
N ASP A 81 14.82 -12.34 15.53
CA ASP A 81 13.86 -12.86 16.49
C ASP A 81 12.66 -13.57 15.83
N GLY A 82 12.70 -13.76 14.51
CA GLY A 82 11.62 -14.39 13.73
C GLY A 82 10.43 -13.50 13.46
N LYS A 83 10.51 -12.19 13.82
CA LYS A 83 9.42 -11.25 13.56
C LYS A 83 9.41 -10.76 12.12
N GLU A 84 8.22 -10.44 11.66
CA GLU A 84 7.97 -9.83 10.36
C GLU A 84 8.45 -8.38 10.34
N ASP A 85 8.90 -7.91 9.18
CA ASP A 85 9.18 -6.50 8.92
C ASP A 85 8.17 -5.97 7.92
N VAL A 86 7.39 -4.98 8.32
CA VAL A 86 6.28 -4.44 7.52
C VAL A 86 6.63 -3.06 7.00
N LYS A 87 6.53 -2.89 5.69
CA LYS A 87 6.71 -1.61 5.01
C LYS A 87 5.43 -1.24 4.26
N LYS A 88 5.06 0.03 4.33
CA LYS A 88 3.88 0.55 3.64
C LYS A 88 4.27 1.65 2.67
N PHE A 89 3.70 1.60 1.48
CA PHE A 89 3.94 2.55 0.41
C PHE A 89 2.61 3.03 -0.17
N THR A 90 2.55 4.30 -0.53
CA THR A 90 1.41 4.90 -1.22
C THR A 90 1.92 5.83 -2.31
N GLY A 91 1.15 6.01 -3.36
CA GLY A 91 1.53 6.88 -4.46
C GLY A 91 0.66 6.70 -5.69
N LYS A 92 1.24 6.97 -6.84
CA LYS A 92 0.62 6.70 -8.15
C LYS A 92 1.33 5.56 -8.85
N ALA A 93 0.56 4.64 -9.38
CA ALA A 93 1.04 3.59 -10.25
C ALA A 93 1.30 4.17 -11.66
N GLU A 94 2.42 3.81 -12.23
CA GLU A 94 2.73 4.14 -13.61
C GLU A 94 2.44 2.93 -14.49
N LYS A 95 1.48 3.07 -15.41
CA LYS A 95 1.19 2.02 -16.39
C LYS A 95 2.25 2.02 -17.49
N ILE A 96 2.89 0.89 -17.70
CA ILE A 96 3.96 0.68 -18.68
C ILE A 96 3.47 -0.31 -19.73
N GLU A 97 3.68 0.01 -20.99
CA GLU A 97 3.48 -0.91 -22.12
C GLU A 97 4.81 -1.10 -22.84
N LYS A 98 5.25 -2.34 -22.98
CA LYS A 98 6.47 -2.70 -23.70
C LYS A 98 6.22 -3.88 -24.62
N ASP A 99 6.92 -3.90 -25.75
CA ASP A 99 7.05 -5.09 -26.59
C ASP A 99 8.20 -5.96 -26.06
N VAL A 100 7.86 -7.15 -25.61
CA VAL A 100 8.84 -8.12 -25.09
C VAL A 100 8.76 -9.37 -25.94
N LYS A 101 9.79 -9.60 -26.74
CA LYS A 101 9.89 -10.76 -27.66
C LYS A 101 8.73 -10.86 -28.66
N GLY A 102 8.23 -9.71 -29.15
CA GLY A 102 7.12 -9.66 -30.10
C GLY A 102 5.73 -9.73 -29.46
N GLU A 103 5.62 -9.71 -28.14
CA GLU A 103 4.38 -9.67 -27.41
C GLU A 103 4.23 -8.33 -26.67
N LYS A 104 3.10 -7.66 -26.85
CA LYS A 104 2.78 -6.44 -26.13
C LYS A 104 2.42 -6.77 -24.67
N LYS A 105 3.26 -6.35 -23.73
CA LYS A 105 3.06 -6.57 -22.31
C LYS A 105 2.70 -5.27 -21.62
N VAL A 106 1.76 -5.37 -20.67
CA VAL A 106 1.30 -4.27 -19.83
C VAL A 106 1.72 -4.56 -18.39
N ALA A 107 2.29 -3.58 -17.73
CA ALA A 107 2.67 -3.69 -16.34
C ALA A 107 2.38 -2.39 -15.58
N TYR A 108 2.32 -2.49 -14.26
CA TYR A 108 2.32 -1.36 -13.36
C TYR A 108 3.66 -1.26 -12.66
N LYS A 109 4.21 -0.05 -12.60
CA LYS A 109 5.37 0.29 -11.80
C LYS A 109 4.91 1.06 -10.58
N PHE A 110 5.33 0.62 -9.42
CA PHE A 110 5.06 1.21 -8.12
C PHE A 110 6.36 1.74 -7.54
N THR A 111 6.45 3.05 -7.31
CA THR A 111 7.64 3.64 -6.67
C THR A 111 7.58 3.38 -5.17
N LEU A 112 8.61 2.72 -4.65
CA LEU A 112 8.74 2.30 -3.25
C LEU A 112 9.78 3.18 -2.54
N GLY A 113 9.37 4.38 -2.13
CA GLY A 113 10.28 5.31 -1.47
C GLY A 113 11.33 5.92 -2.42
N LYS A 114 12.52 6.22 -1.89
CA LYS A 114 13.54 6.99 -2.62
C LYS A 114 14.37 6.14 -3.60
N ASP A 115 14.52 4.86 -3.33
CA ASP A 115 15.55 4.03 -3.98
C ASP A 115 15.00 2.75 -4.62
N GLY A 116 13.69 2.61 -4.74
CA GLY A 116 13.12 1.37 -5.23
C GLY A 116 11.86 1.52 -6.05
N ALA A 117 11.60 0.51 -6.86
CA ALA A 117 10.35 0.31 -7.56
C ALA A 117 10.02 -1.18 -7.67
N ALA A 118 8.74 -1.51 -7.59
CA ALA A 118 8.23 -2.84 -7.90
C ALA A 118 7.48 -2.80 -9.23
N TYR A 119 7.60 -3.85 -10.01
CA TYR A 119 6.96 -3.99 -11.31
C TYR A 119 6.08 -5.23 -11.31
N PHE A 120 4.82 -5.05 -11.68
CA PHE A 120 3.87 -6.14 -11.78
C PHE A 120 3.19 -6.15 -13.14
N MET A 121 3.46 -7.18 -13.91
CA MET A 121 2.86 -7.41 -15.22
C MET A 121 1.42 -7.89 -15.07
N VAL A 122 0.51 -7.37 -15.87
CA VAL A 122 -0.87 -7.84 -15.96
C VAL A 122 -0.89 -9.17 -16.73
N VAL A 123 -1.20 -10.25 -16.03
CA VAL A 123 -1.35 -11.59 -16.63
C VAL A 123 -2.79 -11.77 -17.14
N ASN A 124 -3.76 -11.36 -16.34
CA ASN A 124 -5.18 -11.32 -16.66
C ASN A 124 -5.91 -10.41 -15.65
N ASP A 125 -7.22 -10.29 -15.74
CA ASP A 125 -8.06 -9.40 -14.92
C ASP A 125 -7.97 -9.66 -13.41
N SER A 126 -7.46 -10.81 -13.00
CA SER A 126 -7.38 -11.21 -11.59
C SER A 126 -5.96 -11.55 -11.10
N THR A 127 -4.95 -11.34 -11.95
CA THR A 127 -3.59 -11.76 -11.63
C THR A 127 -2.57 -10.73 -12.10
N LEU A 128 -1.75 -10.28 -11.17
CA LEU A 128 -0.56 -9.49 -11.42
C LEU A 128 0.67 -10.36 -11.11
N ARG A 129 1.68 -10.34 -11.97
CA ARG A 129 2.93 -11.10 -11.79
C ARG A 129 4.11 -10.16 -11.59
N MET A 130 4.87 -10.38 -10.53
CA MET A 130 6.12 -9.67 -10.31
C MET A 130 7.12 -9.96 -11.42
N VAL A 131 7.72 -8.90 -11.96
CA VAL A 131 8.71 -8.92 -13.04
C VAL A 131 9.84 -7.94 -12.74
N ASN A 132 10.91 -7.99 -13.54
CA ASN A 132 11.95 -6.97 -13.48
C ASN A 132 11.54 -5.70 -14.28
N ASP A 133 12.40 -4.71 -14.29
CA ASP A 133 12.20 -3.42 -15.01
C ASP A 133 12.16 -3.56 -16.54
N GLN A 134 12.62 -4.71 -17.07
CA GLN A 134 12.51 -5.06 -18.49
C GLN A 134 11.22 -5.83 -18.81
N LEU A 135 10.35 -6.05 -17.83
CA LEU A 135 9.14 -6.85 -17.87
C LEU A 135 9.40 -8.33 -18.16
N GLU A 136 10.57 -8.80 -17.76
CA GLU A 136 10.92 -10.22 -17.82
C GLU A 136 10.53 -10.91 -16.52
N GLU A 137 9.98 -12.11 -16.68
CA GLU A 137 9.62 -12.96 -15.57
C GLU A 137 10.86 -13.61 -14.94
N ALA A 138 10.74 -13.96 -13.65
CA ALA A 138 11.80 -14.69 -12.96
C ALA A 138 12.18 -15.99 -13.68
N ALA A 139 13.46 -16.33 -13.64
CA ALA A 139 13.99 -17.54 -14.28
C ALA A 139 13.44 -18.83 -13.64
N ASN A 140 13.20 -18.82 -12.33
CA ASN A 140 12.65 -19.96 -11.62
C ASN A 140 11.13 -19.98 -11.70
N LYS A 141 10.59 -20.80 -12.58
CA LYS A 141 9.14 -20.95 -12.81
C LYS A 141 8.42 -21.80 -11.76
N ASN A 142 9.15 -22.46 -10.86
CA ASN A 142 8.56 -23.30 -9.81
C ASN A 142 8.15 -22.49 -8.57
N LEU A 143 8.50 -21.21 -8.50
CA LEU A 143 8.15 -20.33 -7.42
C LEU A 143 6.98 -19.42 -7.81
N ASN A 144 6.18 -19.04 -6.82
CA ASN A 144 5.06 -18.14 -7.04
C ASN A 144 5.53 -16.68 -7.08
N TYR A 145 5.20 -15.98 -8.15
CA TYR A 145 5.43 -14.55 -8.30
C TYR A 145 4.13 -13.77 -8.56
N ASP A 146 2.98 -14.44 -8.37
CA ASP A 146 1.67 -13.90 -8.68
C ASP A 146 0.98 -13.30 -7.45
N LEU A 147 0.40 -12.13 -7.62
CA LEU A 147 -0.62 -11.57 -6.74
C LEU A 147 -1.98 -11.85 -7.36
N LYS A 148 -2.92 -12.31 -6.56
CA LYS A 148 -4.28 -12.62 -6.97
C LYS A 148 -5.25 -11.56 -6.46
N LEU A 149 -6.27 -11.26 -7.28
CA LEU A 149 -7.36 -10.39 -6.89
C LEU A 149 -8.11 -11.01 -5.69
N VAL A 150 -8.24 -10.23 -4.64
CA VAL A 150 -8.98 -10.58 -3.43
C VAL A 150 -10.37 -9.99 -3.54
N LYS A 151 -11.39 -10.79 -3.35
CA LYS A 151 -12.81 -10.38 -3.35
C LYS A 151 -13.25 -9.97 -1.96
#